data_fcd41b3428d41a098527956472db35f7
#
_entry.id   fcd41b3428d41a098527956472db35f7
#
_cell.length_a   1.000
_cell.length_b   1.000
_cell.length_c   1.000
_cell.angle_alpha   90.00
_cell.angle_beta   90.00
_cell.angle_gamma   90.00
#
_symmetry.space_group_name_H-M   'P 1'
#
loop_
_entity.id
_entity.type
_entity.pdbx_description
1 polymer ?
#
loop_
_entity_poly.entity_id
_entity_poly.type
_entity_poly.pdbx_seq_one_letter_code
_entity_poly.pdbx_strand_id
1 'polypeptide(L)'
;MARRGRRARQQAVADGNGESGLPAGGEEHLDISALETWLWDAACAIRGATDAPKFKDFILPLIFFKRLSDVFEDEFAAHVKEYGDEQLARSIIEADLAHALKSGSTPIIRFYVPGNYSWKAVRNHGADGRLGEFLTGALREVARLNHDLQGVLDIKDYNERQSGQRTLDDDRLASLIEILSRHRL
;
A
#
# COMPACT_ATOMS: atom_id res chain seq x y z
N MET A 1 6.55 -38.10 -76.17
CA MET A 1 7.88 -37.44 -76.16
C MET A 1 7.91 -36.35 -75.16
N ALA A 2 8.74 -36.49 -74.15
CA ALA A 2 9.66 -35.53 -73.50
C ALA A 2 9.09 -34.13 -73.18
N ARG A 3 9.25 -33.57 -72.04
CA ARG A 3 10.41 -33.31 -71.17
C ARG A 3 10.02 -32.74 -69.81
N ARG A 4 10.77 -33.11 -68.82
CA ARG A 4 10.86 -32.62 -67.47
C ARG A 4 11.07 -31.10 -67.39
N GLY A 5 10.45 -30.46 -66.38
CA GLY A 5 10.80 -29.15 -65.90
C GLY A 5 10.73 -29.12 -64.34
N ARG A 6 11.91 -29.19 -63.71
CA ARG A 6 12.13 -28.98 -62.26
C ARG A 6 11.79 -27.53 -61.90
N ARG A 7 11.00 -27.33 -60.88
CA ARG A 7 10.89 -26.04 -60.23
C ARG A 7 11.64 -26.04 -58.94
N ALA A 8 12.58 -25.12 -58.81
CA ALA A 8 13.39 -24.83 -57.67
C ALA A 8 12.54 -24.22 -56.57
N ARG A 9 12.82 -24.65 -55.34
CA ARG A 9 12.36 -24.02 -54.08
C ARG A 9 13.11 -22.70 -53.93
N GLN A 10 12.40 -21.60 -53.84
CA GLN A 10 12.90 -20.37 -53.23
C GLN A 10 12.42 -20.31 -51.81
N GLN A 11 13.38 -20.35 -50.89
CA GLN A 11 13.22 -20.00 -49.49
C GLN A 11 13.11 -18.49 -49.39
N ALA A 12 11.99 -18.00 -48.88
CA ALA A 12 11.86 -16.64 -48.42
C ALA A 12 12.28 -16.61 -46.91
N VAL A 13 13.34 -15.87 -46.64
CA VAL A 13 13.78 -15.48 -45.33
C VAL A 13 12.84 -14.36 -44.89
N ALA A 14 12.08 -14.58 -43.83
CA ALA A 14 11.28 -13.56 -43.21
C ALA A 14 12.10 -12.99 -42.03
N ASP A 15 12.51 -11.75 -42.17
CA ASP A 15 13.10 -10.95 -41.11
C ASP A 15 12.04 -10.69 -40.04
N GLY A 16 12.23 -11.30 -38.89
CA GLY A 16 11.46 -11.03 -37.68
C GLY A 16 11.97 -9.78 -36.97
N ASN A 17 11.30 -8.68 -37.17
CA ASN A 17 11.50 -7.49 -36.35
C ASN A 17 10.74 -7.70 -35.07
N GLY A 18 11.45 -8.11 -34.01
CA GLY A 18 10.93 -8.22 -32.65
C GLY A 18 10.85 -6.84 -32.01
N GLU A 19 9.71 -6.18 -32.11
CA GLU A 19 9.39 -5.08 -31.24
C GLU A 19 9.15 -5.65 -29.84
N SER A 20 10.15 -5.47 -28.97
CA SER A 20 10.02 -5.62 -27.53
C SER A 20 9.15 -4.48 -26.99
N GLY A 21 7.85 -4.66 -27.05
CA GLY A 21 6.90 -3.83 -26.30
C GLY A 21 7.15 -4.03 -24.82
N LEU A 22 7.65 -2.99 -24.14
CA LEU A 22 7.61 -2.88 -22.69
C LEU A 22 6.15 -3.03 -22.27
N PRO A 23 5.84 -3.85 -21.25
CA PRO A 23 4.48 -3.90 -20.74
C PRO A 23 4.16 -2.54 -20.15
N ALA A 24 3.18 -1.85 -20.73
CA ALA A 24 2.52 -0.72 -20.11
C ALA A 24 2.04 -1.20 -18.74
N GLY A 25 2.38 -0.45 -17.68
CA GLY A 25 1.99 -0.76 -16.31
C GLY A 25 0.47 -0.86 -16.17
N GLY A 26 -0.04 -2.07 -16.39
CA GLY A 26 -1.38 -2.46 -15.98
C GLY A 26 -1.33 -2.61 -14.47
N GLU A 27 -2.29 -2.00 -13.79
CA GLU A 27 -2.58 -2.30 -12.39
C GLU A 27 -2.77 -3.82 -12.30
N GLU A 28 -1.78 -4.53 -11.75
CA GLU A 28 -1.92 -5.96 -11.45
C GLU A 28 -3.01 -6.07 -10.39
N HIS A 29 -4.21 -6.32 -10.84
CA HIS A 29 -5.33 -6.66 -9.98
C HIS A 29 -4.94 -7.93 -9.22
N LEU A 30 -4.75 -7.84 -7.90
CA LEU A 30 -4.49 -8.99 -7.05
C LEU A 30 -5.60 -10.01 -7.26
N ASP A 31 -5.28 -11.15 -7.87
CA ASP A 31 -6.19 -12.27 -7.92
C ASP A 31 -6.31 -12.93 -6.52
N ILE A 32 -7.30 -13.76 -6.33
CA ILE A 32 -7.57 -14.40 -5.03
C ILE A 32 -6.37 -15.22 -4.57
N SER A 33 -5.68 -15.93 -5.47
CA SER A 33 -4.54 -16.78 -5.13
C SER A 33 -3.33 -15.96 -4.71
N ALA A 34 -3.07 -14.85 -5.39
CA ALA A 34 -2.01 -13.90 -5.02
C ALA A 34 -2.31 -13.25 -3.65
N LEU A 35 -3.58 -12.89 -3.40
CA LEU A 35 -4.03 -12.35 -2.13
C LEU A 35 -3.85 -13.36 -0.99
N GLU A 36 -4.25 -14.62 -1.18
CA GLU A 36 -4.07 -15.69 -0.21
C GLU A 36 -2.60 -15.91 0.13
N THR A 37 -1.73 -15.96 -0.88
CA THR A 37 -0.28 -16.12 -0.70
C THR A 37 0.31 -14.94 0.07
N TRP A 38 -0.07 -13.73 -0.27
CA TRP A 38 0.40 -12.51 0.38
C TRP A 38 -0.04 -12.43 1.86
N LEU A 39 -1.29 -12.78 2.16
CA LEU A 39 -1.80 -12.84 3.53
C LEU A 39 -1.13 -13.97 4.33
N TRP A 40 -0.82 -15.11 3.70
CA TRP A 40 -0.06 -16.18 4.32
C TRP A 40 1.36 -15.75 4.67
N ASP A 41 2.06 -15.07 3.76
CA ASP A 41 3.39 -14.50 4.01
C ASP A 41 3.36 -13.52 5.19
N ALA A 42 2.35 -12.65 5.24
CA ALA A 42 2.15 -11.71 6.35
C ALA A 42 1.95 -12.45 7.69
N ALA A 43 1.14 -13.50 7.71
CA ALA A 43 0.95 -14.33 8.89
C ALA A 43 2.23 -15.07 9.31
N CYS A 44 3.03 -15.52 8.35
CA CYS A 44 4.32 -16.17 8.60
C CYS A 44 5.33 -15.21 9.25
N ALA A 45 5.34 -13.93 8.88
CA ALA A 45 6.25 -12.92 9.44
C ALA A 45 6.06 -12.73 10.97
N ILE A 46 4.83 -12.89 11.46
CA ILE A 46 4.51 -12.72 12.89
C ILE A 46 4.34 -14.04 13.64
N ARG A 47 4.60 -15.16 12.97
CA ARG A 47 4.53 -16.50 13.60
C ARG A 47 5.51 -16.61 14.76
N GLY A 48 5.02 -17.11 15.91
CA GLY A 48 5.81 -17.28 17.13
C GLY A 48 5.93 -16.01 17.99
N ALA A 49 5.43 -14.85 17.53
CA ALA A 49 5.30 -13.64 18.36
C ALA A 49 3.94 -13.61 19.09
N THR A 50 2.91 -14.16 18.48
CA THR A 50 1.57 -14.23 19.04
C THR A 50 0.85 -15.50 18.58
N ASP A 51 -0.28 -15.81 19.19
CA ASP A 51 -1.12 -16.97 18.83
C ASP A 51 -1.80 -16.75 17.48
N ALA A 52 -1.95 -17.81 16.68
CA ALA A 52 -2.55 -17.74 15.35
C ALA A 52 -3.94 -17.05 15.29
N PRO A 53 -4.86 -17.25 16.25
CA PRO A 53 -6.13 -16.52 16.26
C PRO A 53 -6.00 -14.99 16.37
N LYS A 54 -4.87 -14.51 16.89
CA LYS A 54 -4.60 -13.08 17.06
C LYS A 54 -3.92 -12.44 15.83
N PHE A 55 -3.49 -13.21 14.84
CA PHE A 55 -2.82 -12.66 13.65
C PHE A 55 -3.64 -11.59 12.96
N LYS A 56 -4.95 -11.79 12.85
CA LYS A 56 -5.87 -10.83 12.26
C LYS A 56 -5.83 -9.47 12.95
N ASP A 57 -5.64 -9.43 14.27
CA ASP A 57 -5.66 -8.19 15.05
C ASP A 57 -4.42 -7.31 14.76
N PHE A 58 -3.33 -7.91 14.26
CA PHE A 58 -2.14 -7.19 13.81
C PHE A 58 -2.17 -6.88 12.31
N ILE A 59 -2.68 -7.79 11.48
CA ILE A 59 -2.57 -7.70 10.02
C ILE A 59 -3.68 -6.82 9.43
N LEU A 60 -4.94 -6.99 9.85
CA LEU A 60 -6.07 -6.27 9.24
C LEU A 60 -5.99 -4.74 9.38
N PRO A 61 -5.64 -4.16 10.56
CA PRO A 61 -5.49 -2.71 10.65
C PRO A 61 -4.40 -2.16 9.72
N LEU A 62 -3.31 -2.92 9.49
CA LEU A 62 -2.23 -2.52 8.58
C LEU A 62 -2.66 -2.57 7.12
N ILE A 63 -3.38 -3.62 6.71
CA ILE A 63 -3.94 -3.71 5.35
C ILE A 63 -4.90 -2.55 5.11
N PHE A 64 -5.76 -2.27 6.09
CA PHE A 64 -6.70 -1.16 6.00
C PHE A 64 -5.99 0.19 5.90
N PHE A 65 -4.98 0.41 6.74
CA PHE A 65 -4.15 1.62 6.70
C PHE A 65 -3.39 1.75 5.36
N LYS A 66 -2.84 0.64 4.85
CA LYS A 66 -2.21 0.61 3.53
C LYS A 66 -3.18 1.04 2.44
N ARG A 67 -4.39 0.47 2.42
CA ARG A 67 -5.44 0.85 1.45
C ARG A 67 -5.81 2.33 1.57
N LEU A 68 -5.98 2.86 2.78
CA LEU A 68 -6.25 4.28 2.99
C LEU A 68 -5.15 5.17 2.44
N SER A 69 -3.88 4.78 2.68
CA SER A 69 -2.73 5.51 2.16
C SER A 69 -2.70 5.50 0.63
N ASP A 70 -2.99 4.37 0.00
CA ASP A 70 -3.03 4.24 -1.46
C ASP A 70 -4.15 5.09 -2.07
N VAL A 71 -5.36 5.06 -1.48
CA VAL A 71 -6.49 5.89 -1.92
C VAL A 71 -6.19 7.37 -1.77
N PHE A 72 -5.61 7.77 -0.63
CA PHE A 72 -5.21 9.17 -0.43
C PHE A 72 -4.18 9.64 -1.45
N GLU A 73 -3.16 8.82 -1.74
CA GLU A 73 -2.14 9.13 -2.75
C GLU A 73 -2.76 9.35 -4.14
N ASP A 74 -3.74 8.52 -4.54
CA ASP A 74 -4.43 8.65 -5.82
C ASP A 74 -5.28 9.92 -5.88
N GLU A 75 -6.07 10.21 -4.85
CA GLU A 75 -6.89 11.42 -4.76
C GLU A 75 -6.00 12.67 -4.73
N PHE A 76 -4.91 12.64 -3.95
CA PHE A 76 -3.94 13.74 -3.89
C PHE A 76 -3.28 13.99 -5.24
N ALA A 77 -2.83 12.93 -5.93
CA ALA A 77 -2.23 13.05 -7.27
C ALA A 77 -3.21 13.64 -8.30
N ALA A 78 -4.50 13.32 -8.21
CA ALA A 78 -5.54 13.90 -9.06
C ALA A 78 -5.65 15.42 -8.81
N HIS A 79 -5.66 15.87 -7.55
CA HIS A 79 -5.69 17.28 -7.20
C HIS A 79 -4.40 18.02 -7.60
N VAL A 80 -3.22 17.40 -7.45
CA VAL A 80 -1.96 17.98 -7.95
C VAL A 80 -2.03 18.19 -9.46
N LYS A 81 -2.60 17.25 -10.21
CA LYS A 81 -2.78 17.38 -11.66
C LYS A 81 -3.78 18.50 -12.01
N GLU A 82 -4.83 18.67 -11.23
CA GLU A 82 -5.85 19.69 -11.42
C GLU A 82 -5.30 21.11 -11.16
N TYR A 83 -4.57 21.28 -10.05
CA TYR A 83 -4.06 22.58 -9.63
C TYR A 83 -2.68 22.93 -10.22
N GLY A 84 -1.98 21.93 -10.78
CA GLY A 84 -0.67 22.13 -11.41
C GLY A 84 0.50 22.34 -10.45
N ASP A 85 0.25 22.34 -9.13
CA ASP A 85 1.26 22.55 -8.09
C ASP A 85 0.95 21.71 -6.84
N GLU A 86 1.95 20.96 -6.35
CA GLU A 86 1.80 20.06 -5.19
C GLU A 86 1.56 20.82 -3.88
N GLN A 87 2.26 21.95 -3.68
CA GLN A 87 2.13 22.73 -2.45
C GLN A 87 0.77 23.40 -2.38
N LEU A 88 0.29 23.92 -3.52
CA LEU A 88 -1.04 24.49 -3.63
C LEU A 88 -2.12 23.44 -3.36
N ALA A 89 -2.03 22.26 -3.99
CA ALA A 89 -2.96 21.15 -3.76
C ALA A 89 -3.01 20.78 -2.28
N ARG A 90 -1.85 20.63 -1.65
CA ARG A 90 -1.74 20.29 -0.23
C ARG A 90 -2.40 21.36 0.66
N SER A 91 -2.12 22.65 0.41
CA SER A 91 -2.67 23.75 1.19
C SER A 91 -4.20 23.85 1.09
N ILE A 92 -4.75 23.59 -0.11
CA ILE A 92 -6.21 23.57 -0.32
C ILE A 92 -6.84 22.42 0.44
N ILE A 93 -6.30 21.21 0.33
CA ILE A 93 -6.80 20.01 1.02
C ILE A 93 -6.75 20.20 2.54
N GLU A 94 -5.65 20.70 3.08
CA GLU A 94 -5.51 20.93 4.53
C GLU A 94 -6.44 22.02 5.04
N ALA A 95 -6.66 23.09 4.28
CA ALA A 95 -7.61 24.14 4.64
C ALA A 95 -9.06 23.63 4.61
N ASP A 96 -9.42 22.82 3.60
CA ASP A 96 -10.73 22.20 3.48
C ASP A 96 -10.98 21.20 4.62
N LEU A 97 -10.01 20.33 4.93
CA LEU A 97 -10.09 19.43 6.06
C LEU A 97 -10.29 20.18 7.39
N ALA A 98 -9.52 21.26 7.61
CA ALA A 98 -9.65 22.06 8.82
C ALA A 98 -11.03 22.74 8.93
N HIS A 99 -11.62 23.14 7.79
CA HIS A 99 -12.99 23.64 7.73
C HIS A 99 -14.00 22.51 8.02
N ALA A 100 -13.86 21.36 7.36
CA ALA A 100 -14.76 20.22 7.55
C ALA A 100 -14.80 19.74 9.01
N LEU A 101 -13.65 19.64 9.66
CA LEU A 101 -13.54 19.25 11.08
C LEU A 101 -14.25 20.22 12.04
N LYS A 102 -14.37 21.51 11.66
CA LYS A 102 -15.07 22.53 12.49
C LYS A 102 -16.55 22.62 12.18
N SER A 103 -16.93 22.48 10.93
CA SER A 103 -18.33 22.69 10.47
C SER A 103 -19.14 21.39 10.42
N GLY A 104 -18.47 20.21 10.46
CA GLY A 104 -19.12 18.92 10.23
C GLY A 104 -19.48 18.68 8.75
N SER A 105 -18.91 19.46 7.83
CA SER A 105 -19.09 19.25 6.38
C SER A 105 -18.22 18.08 5.89
N THR A 106 -18.56 17.55 4.71
CA THR A 106 -17.76 16.51 4.06
C THR A 106 -16.55 17.16 3.39
N PRO A 107 -15.31 16.70 3.66
CA PRO A 107 -14.13 17.22 2.99
C PRO A 107 -14.06 16.79 1.52
N ILE A 108 -13.25 17.51 0.72
CA ILE A 108 -13.05 17.22 -0.71
C ILE A 108 -12.33 15.89 -0.97
N ILE A 109 -11.53 15.44 -0.01
CA ILE A 109 -10.88 14.13 -0.04
C ILE A 109 -11.63 13.15 0.88
N ARG A 110 -11.68 11.90 0.47
CA ARG A 110 -12.40 10.85 1.23
C ARG A 110 -11.73 10.53 2.56
N PHE A 111 -10.40 10.40 2.54
CA PHE A 111 -9.59 10.11 3.72
C PHE A 111 -8.32 10.94 3.67
N TYR A 112 -7.96 11.55 4.79
CA TYR A 112 -6.72 12.31 4.88
C TYR A 112 -5.65 11.52 5.62
N VAL A 113 -4.49 11.37 4.97
CA VAL A 113 -3.30 10.74 5.56
C VAL A 113 -2.16 11.77 5.57
N PRO A 114 -1.71 12.23 6.76
CA PRO A 114 -0.58 13.16 6.84
C PRO A 114 0.67 12.54 6.21
N GLY A 115 1.43 13.34 5.45
CA GLY A 115 2.61 12.85 4.74
C GLY A 115 3.67 12.20 5.64
N ASN A 116 3.86 12.72 6.85
CA ASN A 116 4.76 12.17 7.88
C ASN A 116 4.24 10.87 8.52
N TYR A 117 2.97 10.52 8.31
CA TYR A 117 2.32 9.28 8.75
C TYR A 117 1.78 8.45 7.58
N SER A 118 2.22 8.73 6.35
CA SER A 118 1.88 7.90 5.19
C SER A 118 2.48 6.48 5.32
N TRP A 119 1.94 5.54 4.55
CA TRP A 119 2.52 4.18 4.50
C TRP A 119 4.01 4.20 4.16
N LYS A 120 4.43 5.08 3.24
CA LYS A 120 5.84 5.28 2.89
C LYS A 120 6.67 5.78 4.08
N ALA A 121 6.14 6.70 4.88
CA ALA A 121 6.82 7.20 6.08
C ALA A 121 6.99 6.08 7.13
N VAL A 122 5.95 5.26 7.35
CA VAL A 122 6.00 4.11 8.25
C VAL A 122 7.04 3.09 7.79
N ARG A 123 7.05 2.75 6.50
CA ARG A 123 8.03 1.82 5.92
C ARG A 123 9.46 2.32 6.10
N ASN A 124 9.71 3.60 5.88
CA ASN A 124 11.04 4.19 5.99
C ASN A 124 11.51 4.34 7.44
N HIS A 125 10.61 4.33 8.42
CA HIS A 125 10.92 4.45 9.84
C HIS A 125 11.49 3.16 10.46
N GLY A 126 11.40 2.03 9.77
CA GLY A 126 11.69 0.68 10.31
C GLY A 126 13.05 0.45 10.94
N ALA A 127 14.05 1.32 10.70
CA ALA A 127 15.41 1.14 11.21
C ALA A 127 15.66 1.74 12.61
N ASP A 128 14.73 2.48 13.19
CA ASP A 128 15.01 3.34 14.37
C ASP A 128 14.75 2.68 15.74
N GLY A 129 14.35 1.40 15.76
CA GLY A 129 14.08 0.67 17.01
C GLY A 129 12.83 1.11 17.79
N ARG A 130 11.99 1.98 17.22
CA ARG A 130 10.72 2.46 17.79
C ARG A 130 9.56 2.40 16.79
N LEU A 131 9.64 1.47 15.86
CA LEU A 131 8.65 1.33 14.79
C LEU A 131 7.23 1.09 15.34
N GLY A 132 7.08 0.24 16.36
CA GLY A 132 5.78 -0.03 16.97
C GLY A 132 5.14 1.20 17.61
N GLU A 133 5.95 2.06 18.26
CA GLU A 133 5.49 3.33 18.83
C GLU A 133 5.06 4.31 17.74
N PHE A 134 5.91 4.46 16.71
CA PHE A 134 5.64 5.33 15.57
C PHE A 134 4.38 4.91 14.82
N LEU A 135 4.25 3.62 14.51
CA LEU A 135 3.07 3.07 13.82
C LEU A 135 1.78 3.29 14.62
N THR A 136 1.81 3.03 15.93
CA THR A 136 0.66 3.28 16.80
C THR A 136 0.27 4.76 16.77
N GLY A 137 1.25 5.66 16.83
CA GLY A 137 1.03 7.10 16.71
C GLY A 137 0.43 7.49 15.37
N ALA A 138 0.95 6.93 14.28
CA ALA A 138 0.43 7.17 12.93
C ALA A 138 -1.03 6.76 12.77
N LEU A 139 -1.39 5.54 13.22
CA LEU A 139 -2.75 5.03 13.14
C LEU A 139 -3.74 5.87 13.97
N ARG A 140 -3.34 6.27 15.19
CA ARG A 140 -4.15 7.16 16.05
C ARG A 140 -4.36 8.53 15.42
N GLU A 141 -3.33 9.12 14.83
CA GLU A 141 -3.44 10.42 14.17
C GLU A 141 -4.31 10.35 12.92
N VAL A 142 -4.15 9.32 12.08
CA VAL A 142 -5.03 9.11 10.92
C VAL A 142 -6.48 8.91 11.37
N ALA A 143 -6.74 8.12 12.41
CA ALA A 143 -8.09 7.96 12.96
C ALA A 143 -8.66 9.27 13.50
N ARG A 144 -7.85 10.08 14.18
CA ARG A 144 -8.26 11.39 14.71
C ARG A 144 -8.69 12.37 13.61
N LEU A 145 -8.02 12.34 12.47
CA LEU A 145 -8.29 13.22 11.32
C LEU A 145 -9.44 12.69 10.44
N ASN A 146 -9.81 11.43 10.60
CA ASN A 146 -10.89 10.78 9.85
C ASN A 146 -11.89 10.18 10.83
N HIS A 147 -12.91 10.95 11.17
CA HIS A 147 -13.85 10.62 12.25
C HIS A 147 -14.48 9.21 12.10
N ASP A 148 -14.77 8.79 10.88
CA ASP A 148 -15.38 7.48 10.58
C ASP A 148 -14.43 6.29 10.82
N LEU A 149 -13.13 6.56 11.03
CA LEU A 149 -12.09 5.54 11.27
C LEU A 149 -11.74 5.39 12.74
N GLN A 150 -12.31 6.20 13.61
CA GLN A 150 -12.14 6.07 15.07
C GLN A 150 -12.77 4.76 15.55
N GLY A 151 -12.04 4.03 16.39
CA GLY A 151 -12.46 2.71 16.82
C GLY A 151 -12.27 1.60 15.77
N VAL A 152 -11.60 1.89 14.65
CA VAL A 152 -11.24 0.92 13.61
C VAL A 152 -9.74 0.82 13.45
N LEU A 153 -9.06 1.95 13.22
CA LEU A 153 -7.61 1.99 13.03
C LEU A 153 -6.83 2.05 14.34
N ASP A 154 -7.36 2.72 15.35
CA ASP A 154 -6.70 3.04 16.61
C ASP A 154 -6.89 1.96 17.71
N ILE A 155 -7.51 0.83 17.36
CA ILE A 155 -7.78 -0.26 18.31
C ILE A 155 -6.48 -0.95 18.75
N LYS A 156 -5.54 -1.15 17.81
CA LYS A 156 -4.32 -1.93 18.06
C LYS A 156 -3.16 -1.04 18.49
N ASP A 157 -2.54 -1.39 19.60
CA ASP A 157 -1.27 -0.81 20.04
C ASP A 157 -0.12 -1.75 19.61
N TYR A 158 0.68 -1.33 18.63
CA TYR A 158 1.83 -2.10 18.13
C TYR A 158 3.05 -1.99 19.06
N ASN A 159 2.98 -1.15 20.10
CA ASN A 159 3.98 -1.06 21.15
C ASN A 159 3.58 -1.83 22.43
N GLU A 160 2.47 -2.58 22.38
CA GLU A 160 2.00 -3.34 23.54
C GLU A 160 3.05 -4.32 24.04
N ARG A 161 3.11 -4.48 25.36
CA ARG A 161 4.04 -5.40 26.03
C ARG A 161 3.28 -6.45 26.81
N GLN A 162 3.74 -7.68 26.70
CA GLN A 162 3.27 -8.80 27.49
C GLN A 162 4.44 -9.33 28.32
N SER A 163 4.30 -9.39 29.64
CA SER A 163 5.37 -9.85 30.54
C SER A 163 6.69 -9.07 30.40
N GLY A 164 6.62 -7.77 30.09
CA GLY A 164 7.79 -6.89 29.94
C GLY A 164 8.44 -6.90 28.56
N GLN A 165 8.10 -7.84 27.69
CA GLN A 165 8.57 -7.92 26.30
C GLN A 165 7.50 -7.38 25.34
N ARG A 166 7.91 -6.78 24.22
CA ARG A 166 6.97 -6.40 23.15
C ARG A 166 6.34 -7.66 22.57
N THR A 167 5.03 -7.62 22.35
CA THR A 167 4.29 -8.72 21.72
C THR A 167 4.79 -8.94 20.30
N LEU A 168 5.07 -7.86 19.57
CA LEU A 168 5.69 -7.87 18.25
C LEU A 168 6.92 -6.96 18.28
N ASP A 169 8.11 -7.54 18.11
CA ASP A 169 9.34 -6.78 18.02
C ASP A 169 9.43 -5.97 16.72
N ASP A 170 10.28 -4.94 16.70
CA ASP A 170 10.38 -4.02 15.55
C ASP A 170 10.89 -4.73 14.28
N ASP A 171 11.70 -5.77 14.39
CA ASP A 171 12.23 -6.52 13.23
C ASP A 171 11.10 -7.30 12.53
N ARG A 172 10.24 -7.96 13.31
CA ARG A 172 9.07 -8.67 12.77
C ARG A 172 8.02 -7.70 12.23
N LEU A 173 7.83 -6.57 12.90
CA LEU A 173 6.93 -5.53 12.44
C LEU A 173 7.43 -4.92 11.13
N ALA A 174 8.73 -4.64 10.99
CA ALA A 174 9.34 -4.17 9.76
C ALA A 174 9.18 -5.21 8.63
N SER A 175 9.42 -6.49 8.93
CA SER A 175 9.22 -7.58 7.97
C SER A 175 7.77 -7.67 7.50
N LEU A 176 6.80 -7.52 8.42
CA LEU A 176 5.38 -7.48 8.10
C LEU A 176 5.04 -6.29 7.18
N ILE A 177 5.54 -5.09 7.49
CA ILE A 177 5.33 -3.89 6.68
C ILE A 177 5.93 -4.07 5.28
N GLU A 178 7.14 -4.65 5.15
CA GLU A 178 7.76 -4.93 3.85
C GLU A 178 6.94 -5.92 3.02
N ILE A 179 6.41 -6.98 3.63
CA ILE A 179 5.52 -7.92 2.95
C ILE A 179 4.25 -7.21 2.48
N LEU A 180 3.62 -6.42 3.35
CA LEU A 180 2.42 -5.68 3.01
C LEU A 180 2.66 -4.57 1.97
N SER A 181 3.91 -4.15 1.78
CA SER A 181 4.30 -3.15 0.77
C SER A 181 4.48 -3.71 -0.65
N ARG A 182 4.42 -5.04 -0.84
CA ARG A 182 4.66 -5.66 -2.15
C ARG A 182 3.59 -5.34 -3.19
N HIS A 183 2.38 -5.06 -2.74
CA HIS A 183 1.25 -4.78 -3.60
C HIS A 183 0.62 -3.43 -3.29
N ARG A 184 0.14 -2.77 -4.33
CA ARG A 184 -0.77 -1.63 -4.19
C ARG A 184 -2.20 -2.18 -4.02
N LEU A 185 -3.00 -1.55 -3.18
CA LEU A 185 -4.35 -2.02 -2.83
C LEU A 185 -5.44 -1.08 -3.38
#